data_b52dcae1fc9d08de6c694039d1ca7b7d
#
_entry.id   b52dcae1fc9d08de6c694039d1ca7b7d
#
_cell.length_a   1.000
_cell.length_b   1.000
_cell.length_c   1.000
_cell.angle_alpha   90.00
_cell.angle_beta   90.00
_cell.angle_gamma   90.00
#
_symmetry.space_group_name_H-M   'P 1'
#
loop_
_entity.id
_entity.type
_entity.pdbx_description
1 polymer ?
#
loop_
_entity_poly.entity_id
_entity_poly.type
_entity_poly.pdbx_seq_one_letter_code
_entity_poly.pdbx_strand_id
1 'polypeptide(L)'
;MTTAFAQRAAYDAASQVTQLSGDPRIRNASGELSATFIEMERTTGNANATGGVKATYRQSSGQQQPFTGAGPVHVVADHAHLDHATDLTTFYGKSGVLARLWQGSDSVSAPVLELSRLRATLAAHGPGGDAAAVNAVFTSAPSNTKPAPGTPAATPGTSAHTAQTSVVRLQSRTLFYADADHKAVFSGGVVAQTVSGVLHSSVMDVYFTPAPAGPGAHGPASPSPGKTPDPQGSQVSKIVARGAVELQQPGRKGTGEDLTYTAEDGKFVLTGTSATPPRLNDQVRGTVTGAALIFNDRDDSVMVSSGASKAVTQTRVAK
;
A
#
# COMPACT_ATOMS: atom_id res chain seq x y z
N MET A 1 -6.33 -4.13 30.39
CA MET A 1 -7.73 -4.31 30.83
C MET A 1 -8.62 -4.18 29.59
N THR A 2 -9.52 -5.15 29.36
CA THR A 2 -10.51 -5.13 28.28
C THR A 2 -11.86 -4.86 28.89
N THR A 3 -12.63 -3.95 28.31
CA THR A 3 -13.98 -3.57 28.77
C THR A 3 -14.96 -3.80 27.63
N ALA A 4 -16.07 -4.45 27.92
CA ALA A 4 -17.16 -4.67 26.99
C ALA A 4 -18.39 -3.86 27.42
N PHE A 5 -19.08 -3.30 26.43
CA PHE A 5 -20.36 -2.56 26.59
C PHE A 5 -21.38 -3.21 25.65
N ALA A 6 -22.59 -3.43 26.11
CA ALA A 6 -23.70 -3.94 25.32
C ALA A 6 -25.04 -3.61 26.01
N GLN A 7 -26.14 -3.62 25.27
CA GLN A 7 -27.47 -3.51 25.88
C GLN A 7 -27.87 -4.82 26.58
N ARG A 8 -27.42 -5.96 26.07
CA ARG A 8 -27.67 -7.26 26.65
C ARG A 8 -26.40 -8.12 26.60
N ALA A 9 -26.09 -8.76 27.71
CA ALA A 9 -25.05 -9.77 27.83
C ALA A 9 -25.66 -11.05 28.38
N ALA A 10 -25.36 -12.19 27.76
CA ALA A 10 -25.73 -13.51 28.22
C ALA A 10 -24.44 -14.36 28.33
N TYR A 11 -24.36 -15.14 29.40
CA TYR A 11 -23.25 -16.06 29.62
C TYR A 11 -23.79 -17.47 29.77
N ASP A 12 -23.32 -18.38 28.92
CA ASP A 12 -23.57 -19.79 29.03
C ASP A 12 -22.41 -20.47 29.75
N ALA A 13 -22.69 -20.99 30.95
CA ALA A 13 -21.68 -21.63 31.79
C ALA A 13 -21.25 -23.01 31.25
N ALA A 14 -22.09 -23.70 30.46
CA ALA A 14 -21.76 -25.00 29.91
C ALA A 14 -20.77 -24.89 28.74
N SER A 15 -21.01 -23.96 27.82
CA SER A 15 -20.13 -23.66 26.68
C SER A 15 -19.05 -22.66 27.00
N GLN A 16 -19.12 -21.96 28.13
CA GLN A 16 -18.26 -20.85 28.54
C GLN A 16 -18.23 -19.71 27.52
N VAL A 17 -19.32 -19.49 26.80
CA VAL A 17 -19.49 -18.45 25.80
C VAL A 17 -20.22 -17.25 26.38
N THR A 18 -19.69 -16.05 26.16
CA THR A 18 -20.34 -14.78 26.42
C THR A 18 -20.88 -14.20 25.15
N GLN A 19 -22.17 -13.92 25.09
CA GLN A 19 -22.86 -13.31 23.96
C GLN A 19 -23.26 -11.87 24.31
N LEU A 20 -22.91 -10.93 23.45
CA LEU A 20 -23.19 -9.51 23.58
C LEU A 20 -24.07 -9.06 22.40
N SER A 21 -25.16 -8.36 22.67
CA SER A 21 -26.07 -7.84 21.64
C SER A 21 -26.57 -6.43 22.00
N GLY A 22 -27.15 -5.72 21.01
CA GLY A 22 -27.55 -4.32 21.14
C GLY A 22 -26.35 -3.39 21.09
N ASP A 23 -25.74 -3.28 19.90
CA ASP A 23 -24.58 -2.45 19.61
C ASP A 23 -23.37 -2.70 20.53
N PRO A 24 -22.95 -3.97 20.67
CA PRO A 24 -21.82 -4.30 21.52
C PRO A 24 -20.53 -3.62 21.05
N ARG A 25 -19.74 -3.21 22.05
CA ARG A 25 -18.40 -2.62 21.85
C ARG A 25 -17.43 -3.24 22.82
N ILE A 26 -16.27 -3.64 22.30
CA ILE A 26 -15.15 -4.11 23.11
C ILE A 26 -14.02 -3.09 22.95
N ARG A 27 -13.49 -2.61 24.06
CA ARG A 27 -12.39 -1.64 24.10
C ARG A 27 -11.27 -2.15 24.98
N ASN A 28 -10.04 -1.98 24.51
CA ASN A 28 -8.82 -2.16 25.29
C ASN A 28 -7.79 -1.06 24.95
N ALA A 29 -6.58 -1.16 25.51
CA ALA A 29 -5.50 -0.22 25.23
C ALA A 29 -5.12 -0.16 23.74
N SER A 30 -5.24 -1.29 23.04
CA SER A 30 -4.84 -1.43 21.63
C SER A 30 -5.93 -1.00 20.64
N GLY A 31 -7.18 -0.80 21.07
CA GLY A 31 -8.23 -0.40 20.15
C GLY A 31 -9.64 -0.66 20.61
N GLU A 32 -10.55 -0.59 19.65
CA GLU A 32 -11.99 -0.77 19.84
C GLU A 32 -12.56 -1.60 18.68
N LEU A 33 -13.50 -2.51 19.00
CA LEU A 33 -14.26 -3.27 18.04
C LEU A 33 -15.75 -3.15 18.38
N SER A 34 -16.59 -2.94 17.37
CA SER A 34 -18.04 -2.90 17.48
C SER A 34 -18.70 -3.72 16.36
N ALA A 35 -19.89 -4.27 16.64
CA ALA A 35 -20.67 -5.07 15.70
C ALA A 35 -22.14 -5.06 16.13
N THR A 36 -23.02 -5.75 15.40
CA THR A 36 -24.40 -6.02 15.84
C THR A 36 -24.45 -7.08 16.92
N PHE A 37 -23.55 -8.07 16.84
CA PHE A 37 -23.47 -9.20 17.75
C PHE A 37 -22.02 -9.64 17.94
N ILE A 38 -21.61 -9.94 19.17
CA ILE A 38 -20.27 -10.44 19.51
C ILE A 38 -20.40 -11.64 20.42
N GLU A 39 -19.68 -12.70 20.06
CA GLU A 39 -19.46 -13.88 20.89
C GLU A 39 -18.01 -13.95 21.32
N MET A 40 -17.78 -14.30 22.58
CA MET A 40 -16.45 -14.52 23.14
C MET A 40 -16.41 -15.83 23.87
N GLU A 41 -15.48 -16.68 23.49
CA GLU A 41 -15.22 -17.95 24.15
C GLU A 41 -14.16 -17.72 25.26
N ARG A 42 -14.53 -18.00 26.49
CA ARG A 42 -13.66 -17.73 27.65
C ARG A 42 -12.47 -18.67 27.74
N THR A 43 -12.60 -19.90 27.27
CA THR A 43 -11.56 -20.93 27.33
C THR A 43 -10.40 -20.65 26.40
N THR A 44 -10.67 -20.25 25.18
CA THR A 44 -9.69 -19.99 24.12
C THR A 44 -9.31 -18.51 24.06
N GLY A 45 -10.21 -17.62 24.49
CA GLY A 45 -10.12 -16.21 24.27
C GLY A 45 -10.51 -15.77 22.85
N ASN A 46 -10.99 -16.69 22.01
CA ASN A 46 -11.45 -16.40 20.67
C ASN A 46 -12.73 -15.57 20.69
N ALA A 47 -12.93 -14.80 19.64
CA ALA A 47 -14.13 -13.98 19.49
C ALA A 47 -14.64 -13.96 18.05
N ASN A 48 -15.95 -13.95 17.90
CA ASN A 48 -16.65 -13.78 16.64
C ASN A 48 -17.48 -12.50 16.73
N ALA A 49 -17.38 -11.62 15.74
CA ALA A 49 -18.19 -10.43 15.61
C ALA A 49 -18.96 -10.49 14.28
N THR A 50 -20.26 -10.24 14.32
CA THR A 50 -21.13 -10.32 13.14
C THR A 50 -22.02 -9.09 13.02
N GLY A 51 -22.28 -8.68 11.76
CA GLY A 51 -23.18 -7.59 11.43
C GLY A 51 -22.52 -6.21 11.54
N GLY A 52 -21.93 -5.75 10.44
CA GLY A 52 -21.38 -4.40 10.31
C GLY A 52 -20.23 -4.11 11.26
N VAL A 53 -19.25 -5.01 11.28
CA VAL A 53 -18.05 -4.91 12.12
C VAL A 53 -17.26 -3.65 11.80
N LYS A 54 -16.90 -2.91 12.86
CA LYS A 54 -15.98 -1.78 12.80
C LYS A 54 -14.90 -1.98 13.84
N ALA A 55 -13.65 -1.96 13.41
CA ALA A 55 -12.50 -2.03 14.31
C ALA A 55 -11.62 -0.81 14.13
N THR A 56 -11.04 -0.33 15.22
CA THR A 56 -10.05 0.74 15.23
C THR A 56 -8.89 0.31 16.10
N TYR A 57 -7.72 0.21 15.50
CA TYR A 57 -6.48 -0.12 16.20
C TYR A 57 -5.68 1.16 16.42
N ARG A 58 -5.20 1.35 17.64
CA ARG A 58 -4.39 2.51 18.03
C ARG A 58 -2.95 2.08 18.18
N GLN A 59 -2.06 2.96 17.80
CA GLN A 59 -0.63 2.77 18.00
C GLN A 59 -0.33 2.84 19.49
N SER A 60 0.19 1.78 20.06
CA SER A 60 0.81 1.81 21.39
C SER A 60 2.27 2.15 21.20
N SER A 61 2.82 3.04 22.03
CA SER A 61 4.23 3.39 22.01
C SER A 61 5.09 2.12 22.10
N GLY A 62 5.90 1.86 21.08
CA GLY A 62 6.81 0.70 21.00
C GLY A 62 6.28 -0.53 20.27
N GLN A 63 5.05 -0.52 19.75
CA GLN A 63 4.55 -1.61 18.88
C GLN A 63 4.55 -1.19 17.41
N GLN A 64 5.10 -2.05 16.57
CA GLN A 64 4.97 -1.94 15.11
C GLN A 64 3.52 -2.19 14.72
N GLN A 65 3.02 -1.42 13.75
CA GLN A 65 1.68 -1.61 13.18
C GLN A 65 1.80 -2.00 11.72
N PRO A 66 0.86 -2.79 11.21
CA PRO A 66 0.73 -2.97 9.78
C PRO A 66 0.37 -1.60 9.15
N PHE A 67 1.19 -1.14 8.26
CA PHE A 67 1.29 0.18 7.64
C PHE A 67 2.14 1.19 8.43
N THR A 68 3.09 1.77 7.72
CA THR A 68 4.05 2.76 8.22
C THR A 68 3.44 4.16 8.39
N GLY A 69 2.11 4.31 8.23
CA GLY A 69 1.40 5.57 8.34
C GLY A 69 1.22 6.04 9.79
N ALA A 70 1.16 7.36 9.99
CA ALA A 70 0.78 7.93 11.28
C ALA A 70 -0.74 7.84 11.50
N GLY A 71 -1.16 7.49 12.72
CA GLY A 71 -2.56 7.47 13.11
C GLY A 71 -3.16 6.07 13.25
N PRO A 72 -4.43 5.99 13.64
CA PRO A 72 -5.10 4.72 13.87
C PRO A 72 -5.39 3.98 12.55
N VAL A 73 -5.35 2.65 12.63
CA VAL A 73 -5.84 1.77 11.55
C VAL A 73 -7.31 1.49 11.78
N HIS A 74 -8.10 1.66 10.76
CA HIS A 74 -9.54 1.38 10.78
C HIS A 74 -9.87 0.21 9.87
N VAL A 75 -10.81 -0.63 10.29
CA VAL A 75 -11.34 -1.73 9.49
C VAL A 75 -12.86 -1.71 9.53
N VAL A 76 -13.48 -1.98 8.37
CA VAL A 76 -14.91 -2.29 8.27
C VAL A 76 -15.08 -3.60 7.52
N ALA A 77 -16.01 -4.44 8.02
CA ALA A 77 -16.29 -5.76 7.47
C ALA A 77 -17.73 -6.19 7.77
N ASP A 78 -18.20 -7.29 7.17
CA ASP A 78 -19.47 -7.88 7.54
C ASP A 78 -19.36 -8.68 8.84
N HIS A 79 -18.31 -9.51 8.94
CA HIS A 79 -17.97 -10.25 10.16
C HIS A 79 -16.47 -10.34 10.37
N ALA A 80 -16.07 -10.68 11.61
CA ALA A 80 -14.68 -10.88 11.98
C ALA A 80 -14.52 -12.03 12.95
N HIS A 81 -13.42 -12.74 12.83
CA HIS A 81 -12.99 -13.79 13.73
C HIS A 81 -11.62 -13.42 14.31
N LEU A 82 -11.51 -13.44 15.65
CA LEU A 82 -10.25 -13.29 16.37
C LEU A 82 -9.80 -14.64 16.89
N ASP A 83 -8.67 -15.12 16.44
CA ASP A 83 -7.93 -16.22 17.06
C ASP A 83 -6.92 -15.61 18.06
N HIS A 84 -7.21 -15.80 19.34
CA HIS A 84 -6.41 -15.23 20.42
C HIS A 84 -5.01 -15.87 20.51
N ALA A 85 -4.91 -17.17 20.21
CA ALA A 85 -3.65 -17.91 20.32
C ALA A 85 -2.59 -17.44 19.33
N THR A 86 -3.03 -17.07 18.13
CA THR A 86 -2.17 -16.57 17.04
C THR A 86 -2.14 -15.06 16.91
N ASP A 87 -2.97 -14.35 17.70
CA ASP A 87 -3.24 -12.89 17.58
C ASP A 87 -3.63 -12.49 16.14
N LEU A 88 -4.36 -13.39 15.46
CA LEU A 88 -4.83 -13.19 14.11
C LEU A 88 -6.29 -12.76 14.11
N THR A 89 -6.59 -11.63 13.50
CA THR A 89 -7.96 -11.21 13.24
C THR A 89 -8.25 -11.31 11.76
N THR A 90 -9.22 -12.12 11.39
CA THR A 90 -9.69 -12.26 10.01
C THR A 90 -11.01 -11.50 9.85
N PHE A 91 -11.03 -10.57 8.90
CA PHE A 91 -12.19 -9.78 8.53
C PHE A 91 -12.73 -10.24 7.20
N TYR A 92 -14.03 -10.45 7.13
CA TYR A 92 -14.71 -10.93 5.94
C TYR A 92 -15.69 -9.89 5.42
N GLY A 93 -15.61 -9.63 4.12
CA GLY A 93 -16.68 -8.95 3.40
C GLY A 93 -17.89 -9.88 3.21
N LYS A 94 -18.95 -9.34 2.63
CA LYS A 94 -20.06 -10.15 2.14
C LYS A 94 -20.19 -10.00 0.63
N SER A 95 -21.10 -10.80 0.03
CA SER A 95 -21.34 -10.76 -1.41
C SER A 95 -21.54 -9.32 -1.91
N GLY A 96 -20.66 -8.87 -2.79
CA GLY A 96 -20.66 -7.52 -3.38
C GLY A 96 -20.10 -6.39 -2.50
N VAL A 97 -19.73 -6.65 -1.24
CA VAL A 97 -19.15 -5.65 -0.33
C VAL A 97 -17.84 -6.19 0.26
N LEU A 98 -16.73 -5.57 -0.08
CA LEU A 98 -15.42 -5.97 0.41
C LEU A 98 -15.20 -5.52 1.86
N ALA A 99 -14.44 -6.30 2.63
CA ALA A 99 -13.82 -5.79 3.83
C ALA A 99 -12.80 -4.70 3.43
N ARG A 100 -12.71 -3.64 4.21
CA ARG A 100 -11.84 -2.51 3.93
C ARG A 100 -11.05 -2.13 5.17
N LEU A 101 -9.74 -1.94 4.98
CA LEU A 101 -8.83 -1.41 5.96
C LEU A 101 -8.23 -0.10 5.42
N TRP A 102 -8.07 0.92 6.29
CA TRP A 102 -7.41 2.16 5.90
C TRP A 102 -6.66 2.79 7.07
N GLN A 103 -5.60 3.54 6.71
CA GLN A 103 -4.83 4.38 7.61
C GLN A 103 -4.46 5.66 6.87
N GLY A 104 -4.89 6.80 7.39
CA GLY A 104 -4.76 8.07 6.67
C GLY A 104 -5.46 8.01 5.31
N SER A 105 -4.71 8.24 4.24
CA SER A 105 -5.17 8.18 2.84
C SER A 105 -4.98 6.82 2.17
N ASP A 106 -4.21 5.93 2.80
CA ASP A 106 -3.93 4.60 2.25
C ASP A 106 -5.04 3.61 2.62
N SER A 107 -5.40 2.74 1.70
CA SER A 107 -6.45 1.74 1.94
C SER A 107 -6.24 0.46 1.17
N VAL A 108 -6.70 -0.64 1.76
CA VAL A 108 -6.79 -1.96 1.13
C VAL A 108 -8.20 -2.49 1.29
N SER A 109 -8.75 -3.05 0.22
CA SER A 109 -10.06 -3.69 0.21
C SER A 109 -9.96 -5.07 -0.44
N ALA A 110 -10.54 -6.08 0.20
CA ALA A 110 -10.57 -7.46 -0.28
C ALA A 110 -11.76 -8.21 0.32
N PRO A 111 -12.16 -9.35 -0.24
CA PRO A 111 -13.16 -10.22 0.40
C PRO A 111 -12.71 -10.71 1.78
N VAL A 112 -11.41 -10.97 1.96
CA VAL A 112 -10.80 -11.42 3.22
C VAL A 112 -9.58 -10.56 3.52
N LEU A 113 -9.50 -10.04 4.75
CA LEU A 113 -8.35 -9.35 5.30
C LEU A 113 -7.90 -10.06 6.57
N GLU A 114 -6.67 -10.48 6.63
CA GLU A 114 -6.06 -11.14 7.80
C GLU A 114 -5.02 -10.21 8.41
N LEU A 115 -5.22 -9.82 9.65
CA LEU A 115 -4.39 -8.89 10.39
C LEU A 115 -3.76 -9.58 11.60
N SER A 116 -2.43 -9.71 11.62
CA SER A 116 -1.69 -10.14 12.79
C SER A 116 -0.95 -8.94 13.39
N ARG A 117 -1.33 -8.57 14.62
CA ARG A 117 -0.68 -7.47 15.33
C ARG A 117 0.66 -7.90 15.90
N LEU A 118 0.77 -9.16 16.33
CA LEU A 118 2.01 -9.71 16.88
C LEU A 118 3.13 -9.72 15.84
N ARG A 119 2.79 -10.06 14.59
CA ARG A 119 3.74 -10.11 13.47
C ARG A 119 3.79 -8.80 12.68
N ALA A 120 2.90 -7.85 12.97
CA ALA A 120 2.70 -6.63 12.19
C ALA A 120 2.55 -6.93 10.69
N THR A 121 1.67 -7.87 10.34
CA THR A 121 1.42 -8.29 8.95
C THR A 121 -0.04 -8.14 8.57
N LEU A 122 -0.26 -7.87 7.29
CA LEU A 122 -1.59 -7.89 6.66
C LEU A 122 -1.54 -8.81 5.44
N ALA A 123 -2.46 -9.78 5.38
CA ALA A 123 -2.76 -10.50 4.15
C ALA A 123 -4.14 -10.10 3.64
N ALA A 124 -4.29 -10.04 2.32
CA ALA A 124 -5.55 -9.74 1.66
C ALA A 124 -5.72 -10.65 0.44
N HIS A 125 -6.91 -11.28 0.33
CA HIS A 125 -7.19 -12.23 -0.76
C HIS A 125 -8.68 -12.42 -0.97
N GLY A 126 -9.04 -13.13 -2.05
CA GLY A 126 -10.40 -13.60 -2.33
C GLY A 126 -10.69 -14.97 -1.72
N PRO A 127 -11.96 -15.37 -1.57
CA PRO A 127 -12.31 -16.73 -1.28
C PRO A 127 -11.98 -17.59 -2.51
N GLY A 128 -11.00 -18.49 -2.40
CA GLY A 128 -10.64 -19.43 -3.48
C GLY A 128 -9.59 -18.96 -4.48
N GLY A 129 -9.05 -17.75 -4.39
CA GLY A 129 -7.84 -17.35 -5.10
C GLY A 129 -7.95 -17.03 -6.61
N ASP A 130 -9.14 -17.03 -7.21
CA ASP A 130 -9.27 -17.08 -8.67
C ASP A 130 -9.51 -15.73 -9.40
N ALA A 131 -9.84 -14.65 -8.71
CA ALA A 131 -10.09 -13.36 -9.33
C ALA A 131 -9.23 -12.26 -8.70
N ALA A 132 -8.97 -11.19 -9.43
CA ALA A 132 -8.37 -9.98 -8.89
C ALA A 132 -9.33 -9.39 -7.85
N ALA A 133 -9.11 -9.75 -6.59
CA ALA A 133 -10.03 -9.47 -5.50
C ALA A 133 -9.51 -8.37 -4.56
N VAL A 134 -8.22 -8.05 -4.64
CA VAL A 134 -7.56 -7.05 -3.80
C VAL A 134 -7.46 -5.75 -4.55
N ASN A 135 -7.92 -4.67 -3.92
CA ASN A 135 -7.74 -3.30 -4.38
C ASN A 135 -7.00 -2.53 -3.30
N ALA A 136 -5.87 -1.93 -3.66
CA ALA A 136 -5.09 -1.08 -2.77
C ALA A 136 -4.93 0.32 -3.36
N VAL A 137 -4.94 1.33 -2.51
CA VAL A 137 -4.69 2.72 -2.86
C VAL A 137 -3.62 3.25 -1.93
N PHE A 138 -2.53 3.74 -2.50
CA PHE A 138 -1.47 4.42 -1.77
C PHE A 138 -1.31 5.84 -2.28
N THR A 139 -1.02 6.75 -1.37
CA THR A 139 -0.75 8.14 -1.69
C THR A 139 0.72 8.42 -1.41
N SER A 140 1.43 8.96 -2.38
CA SER A 140 2.80 9.42 -2.21
C SER A 140 2.79 10.94 -2.07
N ALA A 141 3.34 11.44 -0.96
CA ALA A 141 3.55 12.87 -0.82
C ALA A 141 4.58 13.35 -1.84
N PRO A 142 4.46 14.58 -2.35
CA PRO A 142 5.43 15.12 -3.28
C PRO A 142 6.81 15.21 -2.62
N SER A 143 7.84 14.72 -3.32
CA SER A 143 9.22 14.87 -2.89
C SER A 143 9.58 16.36 -2.90
N ASN A 144 9.66 16.98 -1.73
CA ASN A 144 10.23 18.31 -1.57
C ASN A 144 11.74 18.22 -1.81
N THR A 145 12.16 18.26 -3.06
CA THR A 145 13.59 18.46 -3.41
C THR A 145 13.96 19.86 -2.94
N LYS A 146 14.66 19.95 -1.80
CA LYS A 146 15.30 21.18 -1.34
C LYS A 146 16.23 21.64 -2.46
N PRO A 147 16.11 22.89 -2.96
CA PRO A 147 17.07 23.39 -3.94
C PRO A 147 18.49 23.27 -3.39
N ALA A 148 19.42 22.80 -4.21
CA ALA A 148 20.81 22.75 -3.85
C ALA A 148 21.31 24.16 -3.43
N PRO A 149 22.12 24.30 -2.36
CA PRO A 149 22.66 25.58 -1.95
C PRO A 149 23.58 26.12 -3.06
N GLY A 150 23.18 27.20 -3.73
CA GLY A 150 24.02 27.85 -4.74
C GLY A 150 23.31 28.24 -6.04
N THR A 151 22.06 27.94 -6.23
CA THR A 151 21.29 28.39 -7.42
C THR A 151 20.80 29.84 -7.20
N PRO A 152 21.09 30.81 -8.09
CA PRO A 152 20.55 32.16 -7.98
C PRO A 152 19.02 32.13 -8.01
N ALA A 153 18.39 32.98 -7.21
CA ALA A 153 16.95 33.11 -7.13
C ALA A 153 16.35 33.36 -8.53
N ALA A 154 15.53 32.41 -8.98
CA ALA A 154 14.84 32.53 -10.24
C ALA A 154 13.81 33.68 -10.19
N THR A 155 13.77 34.45 -11.24
CA THR A 155 12.85 35.56 -11.51
C THR A 155 11.37 35.16 -11.31
N PRO A 156 10.50 35.99 -10.73
CA PRO A 156 9.08 35.68 -10.55
C PRO A 156 8.38 35.61 -11.89
N GLY A 157 8.09 34.42 -12.36
CA GLY A 157 7.41 34.23 -13.64
C GLY A 157 7.34 32.79 -14.14
N THR A 158 8.11 31.87 -13.55
CA THR A 158 8.09 30.45 -13.95
C THR A 158 7.12 29.68 -13.06
N SER A 159 6.13 29.05 -13.68
CA SER A 159 5.09 28.24 -13.05
C SER A 159 5.70 27.34 -11.97
N ALA A 160 5.40 27.63 -10.71
CA ALA A 160 5.67 26.72 -9.61
C ALA A 160 5.00 25.38 -9.96
N HIS A 161 5.77 24.35 -10.26
CA HIS A 161 5.28 22.99 -10.33
C HIS A 161 4.75 22.68 -8.93
N THR A 162 3.46 22.80 -8.78
CA THR A 162 2.73 22.38 -7.58
C THR A 162 3.06 20.91 -7.41
N ALA A 163 3.75 20.61 -6.33
CA ALA A 163 4.10 19.27 -5.93
C ALA A 163 2.80 18.46 -5.80
N GLN A 164 2.47 17.65 -6.81
CA GLN A 164 1.23 16.89 -6.87
C GLN A 164 1.41 15.60 -6.07
N THR A 165 0.52 15.38 -5.11
CA THR A 165 0.36 14.08 -4.46
C THR A 165 0.02 13.05 -5.52
N SER A 166 0.88 12.05 -5.71
CA SER A 166 0.59 10.97 -6.64
C SER A 166 -0.21 9.87 -5.93
N VAL A 167 -1.27 9.41 -6.59
CA VAL A 167 -2.11 8.30 -6.13
C VAL A 167 -1.79 7.09 -6.99
N VAL A 168 -1.40 5.98 -6.33
CA VAL A 168 -1.17 4.69 -6.96
C VAL A 168 -2.31 3.76 -6.58
N ARG A 169 -3.02 3.23 -7.58
CA ARG A 169 -4.05 2.21 -7.41
C ARG A 169 -3.51 0.88 -7.90
N LEU A 170 -3.60 -0.14 -7.05
CA LEU A 170 -3.16 -1.49 -7.37
C LEU A 170 -4.33 -2.47 -7.30
N GLN A 171 -4.36 -3.38 -8.26
CA GLN A 171 -5.26 -4.52 -8.28
C GLN A 171 -4.45 -5.81 -8.42
N SER A 172 -4.82 -6.85 -7.66
CA SER A 172 -4.14 -8.15 -7.70
C SER A 172 -5.05 -9.25 -7.15
N ARG A 173 -4.62 -10.50 -7.24
CA ARG A 173 -5.33 -11.61 -6.54
C ARG A 173 -5.02 -11.62 -5.06
N THR A 174 -3.78 -11.37 -4.68
CA THR A 174 -3.33 -11.40 -3.29
C THR A 174 -2.42 -10.22 -2.98
N LEU A 175 -2.44 -9.82 -1.72
CA LEU A 175 -1.50 -8.88 -1.12
C LEU A 175 -0.98 -9.49 0.18
N PHE A 176 0.31 -9.39 0.40
CA PHE A 176 0.96 -9.62 1.68
C PHE A 176 1.84 -8.43 2.05
N TYR A 177 1.59 -7.82 3.20
CA TYR A 177 2.38 -6.74 3.76
C TYR A 177 3.07 -7.19 5.05
N ALA A 178 4.35 -6.88 5.19
CA ALA A 178 5.12 -7.07 6.42
C ALA A 178 5.78 -5.74 6.83
N ASP A 179 5.46 -5.28 8.03
CA ASP A 179 5.99 -4.01 8.53
C ASP A 179 7.49 -4.08 8.82
N ALA A 180 7.99 -5.23 9.27
CA ALA A 180 9.41 -5.43 9.52
C ALA A 180 10.29 -5.18 8.28
N ASP A 181 9.74 -5.46 7.10
CA ASP A 181 10.42 -5.26 5.81
C ASP A 181 10.01 -3.96 5.13
N HIS A 182 9.04 -3.23 5.68
CA HIS A 182 8.37 -2.09 5.04
C HIS A 182 7.97 -2.40 3.59
N LYS A 183 7.41 -3.58 3.37
CA LYS A 183 7.21 -4.15 2.04
C LYS A 183 5.81 -4.73 1.87
N ALA A 184 5.17 -4.38 0.75
CA ALA A 184 3.97 -5.05 0.26
C ALA A 184 4.29 -5.87 -0.99
N VAL A 185 3.85 -7.12 -1.03
CA VAL A 185 3.97 -8.03 -2.17
C VAL A 185 2.58 -8.26 -2.74
N PHE A 186 2.37 -7.83 -3.97
CA PHE A 186 1.17 -8.09 -4.76
C PHE A 186 1.44 -9.23 -5.73
N SER A 187 0.52 -10.18 -5.86
CA SER A 187 0.71 -11.31 -6.78
C SER A 187 -0.59 -11.78 -7.44
N GLY A 188 -0.42 -12.55 -8.52
CA GLY A 188 -1.53 -13.13 -9.28
C GLY A 188 -2.12 -12.21 -10.35
N GLY A 189 -1.25 -11.53 -11.10
CA GLY A 189 -1.65 -10.56 -12.12
C GLY A 189 -1.91 -9.19 -11.51
N VAL A 190 -0.87 -8.37 -11.49
CA VAL A 190 -0.88 -7.04 -10.86
C VAL A 190 -1.10 -5.96 -11.90
N VAL A 191 -2.03 -5.06 -11.62
CA VAL A 191 -2.25 -3.84 -12.39
C VAL A 191 -2.06 -2.65 -11.47
N ALA A 192 -1.04 -1.83 -11.74
CA ALA A 192 -0.82 -0.58 -11.04
C ALA A 192 -1.17 0.60 -11.95
N GLN A 193 -2.05 1.48 -11.47
CA GLN A 193 -2.48 2.68 -12.18
C GLN A 193 -1.96 3.91 -11.46
N THR A 194 -1.30 4.77 -12.20
CA THR A 194 -0.81 6.09 -11.75
C THR A 194 -1.30 7.17 -12.70
N VAL A 195 -1.07 8.43 -12.36
CA VAL A 195 -1.34 9.55 -13.30
C VAL A 195 -0.47 9.47 -14.55
N SER A 196 0.72 8.83 -14.46
CA SER A 196 1.68 8.71 -15.56
C SER A 196 1.41 7.52 -16.49
N GLY A 197 0.59 6.54 -16.07
CA GLY A 197 0.32 5.36 -16.87
C GLY A 197 -0.13 4.14 -16.09
N VAL A 198 -0.15 3.01 -16.78
CA VAL A 198 -0.56 1.70 -16.24
C VAL A 198 0.62 0.73 -16.37
N LEU A 199 0.88 0.01 -15.28
CA LEU A 199 1.91 -1.03 -15.22
C LEU A 199 1.25 -2.38 -14.92
N HIS A 200 1.51 -3.36 -15.77
CA HIS A 200 1.09 -4.75 -15.59
C HIS A 200 2.30 -5.62 -15.25
N SER A 201 2.12 -6.61 -14.38
CA SER A 201 3.13 -7.62 -14.04
C SER A 201 2.50 -8.85 -13.41
N SER A 202 3.25 -9.94 -13.28
CA SER A 202 2.80 -11.12 -12.54
C SER A 202 2.87 -10.90 -11.03
N VAL A 203 3.95 -10.25 -10.57
CA VAL A 203 4.23 -9.92 -9.15
C VAL A 203 4.78 -8.51 -9.07
N MET A 204 4.43 -7.81 -8.00
CA MET A 204 4.94 -6.47 -7.73
C MET A 204 5.27 -6.31 -6.24
N ASP A 205 6.51 -5.95 -5.96
CA ASP A 205 6.97 -5.57 -4.64
C ASP A 205 6.96 -4.04 -4.52
N VAL A 206 6.30 -3.52 -3.50
CA VAL A 206 6.26 -2.09 -3.17
C VAL A 206 6.96 -1.90 -1.85
N TYR A 207 8.01 -1.08 -1.84
CA TYR A 207 8.77 -0.72 -0.64
C TYR A 207 8.39 0.67 -0.18
N PHE A 208 8.26 0.82 1.12
CA PHE A 208 7.88 2.08 1.76
C PHE A 208 9.04 2.65 2.56
N THR A 209 9.16 3.95 2.59
CA THR A 209 10.05 4.64 3.52
C THR A 209 9.34 4.73 4.87
N PRO A 210 9.99 4.35 5.98
CA PRO A 210 9.45 4.58 7.30
C PRO A 210 9.13 6.07 7.48
N ALA A 211 7.98 6.37 8.10
CA ALA A 211 7.71 7.74 8.51
C ALA A 211 8.86 8.21 9.43
N PRO A 212 9.44 9.41 9.22
CA PRO A 212 10.47 9.91 10.09
C PRO A 212 9.92 9.92 11.53
N ALA A 213 10.65 9.28 12.44
CA ALA A 213 10.32 9.34 13.86
C ALA A 213 10.24 10.82 14.23
N GLY A 214 9.06 11.28 14.63
CA GLY A 214 8.89 12.66 15.08
C GLY A 214 9.93 12.98 16.13
N PRO A 215 10.46 14.20 16.20
CA PRO A 215 11.49 14.56 17.18
C PRO A 215 10.99 14.16 18.56
N GLY A 216 11.74 13.26 19.19
CA GLY A 216 11.40 12.68 20.49
C GLY A 216 10.99 13.76 21.47
N ALA A 217 9.91 13.53 22.17
CA ALA A 217 9.39 14.37 23.23
C ALA A 217 10.38 14.39 24.41
N HIS A 218 11.38 15.25 24.33
CA HIS A 218 12.19 15.69 25.44
C HIS A 218 12.31 17.21 25.38
N GLY A 219 11.37 17.88 26.07
CA GLY A 219 11.41 19.32 26.32
C GLY A 219 10.06 19.98 26.13
N PRO A 220 9.69 20.95 26.99
CA PRO A 220 8.45 21.71 26.83
C PRO A 220 8.60 22.63 25.61
N ALA A 221 8.07 22.21 24.47
CA ALA A 221 8.00 23.02 23.27
C ALA A 221 6.81 23.98 23.41
N SER A 222 7.10 25.27 23.42
CA SER A 222 6.10 26.32 23.24
C SER A 222 5.34 26.11 21.93
N PRO A 223 4.02 26.25 21.90
CA PRO A 223 3.25 26.12 20.68
C PRO A 223 3.53 27.30 19.75
N SER A 224 4.21 27.04 18.65
CA SER A 224 4.26 27.98 17.52
C SER A 224 2.94 27.89 16.75
N PRO A 225 2.16 28.96 16.63
CA PRO A 225 0.92 28.96 15.87
C PRO A 225 1.26 28.93 14.37
N GLY A 226 0.80 27.92 13.64
CA GLY A 226 0.75 27.95 12.19
C GLY A 226 1.33 26.78 11.40
N LYS A 227 1.80 25.70 12.04
CA LYS A 227 2.10 24.45 11.30
C LYS A 227 1.05 23.40 11.63
N THR A 228 0.12 23.20 10.70
CA THR A 228 -0.67 21.97 10.64
C THR A 228 0.32 20.80 10.51
N PRO A 229 0.20 19.73 11.32
CA PRO A 229 0.96 18.52 11.10
C PRO A 229 0.60 18.00 9.71
N ASP A 230 1.59 17.98 8.79
CA ASP A 230 1.45 17.28 7.52
C ASP A 230 1.11 15.82 7.84
N PRO A 231 0.01 15.25 7.31
CA PRO A 231 -0.25 13.83 7.42
C PRO A 231 0.75 13.10 6.53
N GLN A 232 1.96 12.86 7.07
CA GLN A 232 2.97 12.07 6.38
C GLN A 232 2.53 10.62 6.41
N GLY A 233 1.79 10.21 5.36
CA GLY A 233 1.56 8.81 5.03
C GLY A 233 2.85 8.11 4.63
N SER A 234 2.82 6.79 4.60
CA SER A 234 3.91 5.97 4.07
C SER A 234 4.23 6.40 2.65
N GLN A 235 5.50 6.71 2.38
CA GLN A 235 5.91 7.06 1.03
C GLN A 235 6.45 5.84 0.30
N VAL A 236 5.97 5.59 -0.91
CA VAL A 236 6.54 4.58 -1.79
C VAL A 236 7.96 5.02 -2.17
N SER A 237 8.96 4.22 -1.80
CA SER A 237 10.37 4.48 -2.10
C SER A 237 10.85 3.75 -3.35
N LYS A 238 10.38 2.51 -3.55
CA LYS A 238 10.79 1.66 -4.67
C LYS A 238 9.66 0.72 -5.06
N ILE A 239 9.54 0.44 -6.36
CA ILE A 239 8.65 -0.59 -6.91
C ILE A 239 9.51 -1.55 -7.73
N VAL A 240 9.29 -2.87 -7.55
CA VAL A 240 9.91 -3.91 -8.37
C VAL A 240 8.80 -4.77 -8.94
N ALA A 241 8.56 -4.67 -10.23
CA ALA A 241 7.60 -5.48 -10.97
C ALA A 241 8.34 -6.61 -11.69
N ARG A 242 7.81 -7.82 -11.63
CA ARG A 242 8.41 -9.03 -12.22
C ARG A 242 7.39 -9.86 -12.97
N GLY A 243 7.86 -10.47 -14.05
CA GLY A 243 7.11 -11.40 -14.90
C GLY A 243 6.15 -10.71 -15.85
N ALA A 244 6.46 -10.81 -17.14
CA ALA A 244 5.66 -10.24 -18.23
C ALA A 244 5.29 -8.77 -18.01
N VAL A 245 6.28 -7.95 -17.70
CA VAL A 245 6.09 -6.52 -17.40
C VAL A 245 5.68 -5.78 -18.66
N GLU A 246 4.58 -5.03 -18.55
CA GLU A 246 4.10 -4.11 -19.57
C GLU A 246 3.80 -2.74 -18.94
N LEU A 247 4.52 -1.72 -19.37
CA LEU A 247 4.30 -0.34 -18.99
C LEU A 247 3.63 0.41 -20.13
N GLN A 248 2.47 0.99 -19.88
CA GLN A 248 1.75 1.83 -20.82
C GLN A 248 1.70 3.27 -20.32
N GLN A 249 2.22 4.20 -21.09
CA GLN A 249 2.16 5.65 -20.88
C GLN A 249 1.59 6.33 -22.12
N PRO A 250 1.11 7.56 -22.05
CA PRO A 250 0.69 8.32 -23.23
C PRO A 250 1.81 8.35 -24.29
N GLY A 251 1.55 7.79 -25.46
CA GLY A 251 2.52 7.73 -26.56
C GLY A 251 3.65 6.69 -26.42
N ARG A 252 3.71 5.92 -25.33
CA ARG A 252 4.78 4.96 -25.08
C ARG A 252 4.26 3.63 -24.55
N LYS A 253 4.91 2.55 -24.98
CA LYS A 253 4.70 1.20 -24.46
C LYS A 253 6.04 0.53 -24.23
N GLY A 254 6.32 0.16 -22.98
CA GLY A 254 7.48 -0.62 -22.58
C GLY A 254 7.09 -2.06 -22.28
N THR A 255 7.89 -3.03 -22.71
CA THR A 255 7.72 -4.46 -22.39
C THR A 255 9.05 -5.07 -21.97
N GLY A 256 9.04 -5.94 -20.96
CA GLY A 256 10.23 -6.60 -20.42
C GLY A 256 9.87 -7.69 -19.42
N GLU A 257 10.87 -8.22 -18.75
CA GLU A 257 10.70 -9.24 -17.71
C GLU A 257 10.60 -8.61 -16.31
N ASP A 258 11.49 -7.65 -16.04
CA ASP A 258 11.54 -6.94 -14.76
C ASP A 258 11.57 -5.43 -14.99
N LEU A 259 10.91 -4.71 -14.08
CA LEU A 259 10.97 -3.24 -13.99
C LEU A 259 11.24 -2.83 -12.56
N THR A 260 12.24 -1.97 -12.38
CA THR A 260 12.50 -1.31 -11.10
C THR A 260 12.24 0.19 -11.23
N TYR A 261 11.39 0.73 -10.37
CA TYR A 261 11.17 2.16 -10.20
C TYR A 261 11.77 2.61 -8.87
N THR A 262 12.50 3.73 -8.88
CA THR A 262 13.05 4.38 -7.69
C THR A 262 12.46 5.79 -7.59
N ALA A 263 11.73 6.05 -6.50
CA ALA A 263 11.01 7.32 -6.32
C ALA A 263 11.95 8.51 -6.11
N GLU A 264 13.13 8.29 -5.48
CA GLU A 264 14.13 9.32 -5.25
C GLU A 264 14.59 9.98 -6.55
N ASP A 265 14.87 9.16 -7.57
CA ASP A 265 15.40 9.62 -8.87
C ASP A 265 14.32 9.79 -9.94
N GLY A 266 13.11 9.27 -9.72
CA GLY A 266 12.08 9.14 -10.76
C GLY A 266 12.49 8.19 -11.88
N LYS A 267 13.37 7.23 -11.59
CA LYS A 267 14.06 6.40 -12.57
C LYS A 267 13.38 5.05 -12.70
N PHE A 268 13.09 4.69 -13.93
CA PHE A 268 12.64 3.36 -14.32
C PHE A 268 13.77 2.61 -15.00
N VAL A 269 13.99 1.36 -14.61
CA VAL A 269 14.94 0.43 -15.26
C VAL A 269 14.15 -0.78 -15.68
N LEU A 270 13.97 -0.95 -16.99
CA LEU A 270 13.30 -2.09 -17.59
C LEU A 270 14.35 -3.05 -18.15
N THR A 271 14.29 -4.29 -17.72
CA THR A 271 15.21 -5.36 -18.15
C THR A 271 14.44 -6.53 -18.72
N GLY A 272 15.15 -7.41 -19.40
CA GLY A 272 14.62 -8.63 -19.97
C GLY A 272 15.66 -9.72 -20.02
N THR A 273 15.33 -10.83 -20.65
CA THR A 273 16.27 -11.93 -20.90
C THR A 273 16.97 -11.74 -22.26
N SER A 274 18.01 -12.52 -22.51
CA SER A 274 18.64 -12.54 -23.84
C SER A 274 17.69 -13.02 -24.95
N ALA A 275 16.72 -13.87 -24.61
CA ALA A 275 15.70 -14.36 -25.54
C ALA A 275 14.56 -13.33 -25.75
N THR A 276 14.23 -12.57 -24.71
CA THR A 276 13.19 -11.55 -24.72
C THR A 276 13.75 -10.24 -24.16
N PRO A 277 14.55 -9.51 -24.94
CA PRO A 277 15.12 -8.24 -24.50
C PRO A 277 14.03 -7.19 -24.27
N PRO A 278 14.25 -6.24 -23.35
CA PRO A 278 13.30 -5.19 -23.10
C PRO A 278 13.12 -4.32 -24.36
N ARG A 279 11.90 -3.89 -24.60
CA ARG A 279 11.52 -3.07 -25.75
C ARG A 279 10.72 -1.85 -25.28
N LEU A 280 11.06 -0.69 -25.80
CA LEU A 280 10.28 0.53 -25.67
C LEU A 280 9.82 0.95 -27.06
N ASN A 281 8.52 1.10 -27.24
CA ASN A 281 7.91 1.65 -28.46
C ASN A 281 7.38 3.05 -28.14
N ASP A 282 7.95 4.06 -28.77
CA ASP A 282 7.54 5.45 -28.67
C ASP A 282 6.92 5.86 -30.01
N GLN A 283 5.73 6.46 -29.99
CA GLN A 283 4.98 6.82 -31.20
C GLN A 283 5.73 7.83 -32.07
N VAL A 284 6.55 8.69 -31.46
CA VAL A 284 7.31 9.74 -32.14
C VAL A 284 8.73 9.28 -32.47
N ARG A 285 9.41 8.64 -31.52
CA ARG A 285 10.84 8.31 -31.62
C ARG A 285 11.11 6.92 -32.20
N GLY A 286 10.08 6.07 -32.32
CA GLY A 286 10.20 4.71 -32.85
C GLY A 286 10.43 3.66 -31.77
N THR A 287 11.07 2.53 -32.13
CA THR A 287 11.28 1.41 -31.22
C THR A 287 12.73 1.30 -30.82
N VAL A 288 12.97 1.07 -29.52
CA VAL A 288 14.30 0.90 -28.93
C VAL A 288 14.37 -0.42 -28.19
N THR A 289 15.46 -1.16 -28.35
CA THR A 289 15.76 -2.41 -27.62
C THR A 289 17.21 -2.40 -27.15
N GLY A 290 17.50 -3.09 -26.06
CA GLY A 290 18.85 -3.20 -25.49
C GLY A 290 18.90 -4.26 -24.39
N ALA A 291 19.97 -4.31 -23.62
CA ALA A 291 20.06 -5.18 -22.44
C ALA A 291 19.24 -4.60 -21.27
N ALA A 292 19.25 -3.27 -21.13
CA ALA A 292 18.39 -2.55 -20.22
C ALA A 292 17.95 -1.21 -20.84
N LEU A 293 16.72 -0.81 -20.57
CA LEU A 293 16.17 0.49 -20.94
C LEU A 293 15.96 1.29 -19.66
N ILE A 294 16.59 2.45 -19.59
CA ILE A 294 16.54 3.33 -18.45
C ILE A 294 15.82 4.59 -18.90
N PHE A 295 14.74 4.95 -18.25
CA PHE A 295 14.02 6.16 -18.52
C PHE A 295 13.62 6.87 -17.23
N ASN A 296 13.49 8.18 -17.32
CA ASN A 296 13.20 9.03 -16.18
C ASN A 296 11.90 9.80 -16.48
N ASP A 297 10.99 9.85 -15.54
CA ASP A 297 9.72 10.56 -15.68
C ASP A 297 9.84 12.07 -15.48
N ARG A 298 10.98 12.55 -14.95
CA ARG A 298 11.21 13.99 -14.68
C ARG A 298 11.73 14.76 -15.89
N ASP A 299 12.56 14.13 -16.72
CA ASP A 299 13.26 14.78 -17.85
C ASP A 299 12.97 14.15 -19.21
N ASP A 300 12.08 13.16 -19.24
CA ASP A 300 11.69 12.41 -20.45
C ASP A 300 12.86 11.75 -21.19
N SER A 301 14.00 11.56 -20.51
CA SER A 301 15.18 10.94 -21.08
C SER A 301 15.02 9.42 -21.20
N VAL A 302 15.58 8.86 -22.27
CA VAL A 302 15.66 7.42 -22.49
C VAL A 302 17.13 7.06 -22.75
N MET A 303 17.70 6.25 -21.89
CA MET A 303 19.05 5.71 -22.06
C MET A 303 18.98 4.20 -22.32
N VAL A 304 19.75 3.72 -23.27
CA VAL A 304 19.84 2.31 -23.61
C VAL A 304 21.18 1.78 -23.15
N SER A 305 21.16 0.76 -22.29
CA SER A 305 22.37 0.00 -21.97
C SER A 305 22.43 -1.21 -22.88
N SER A 306 23.55 -1.34 -23.61
CA SER A 306 23.76 -2.44 -24.54
C SER A 306 24.28 -3.72 -23.87
N GLY A 307 24.89 -3.62 -22.66
CA GLY A 307 25.53 -4.76 -22.02
C GLY A 307 26.56 -5.42 -22.99
N ALA A 308 26.52 -6.74 -23.09
CA ALA A 308 27.30 -7.51 -24.08
C ALA A 308 26.66 -7.55 -25.47
N SER A 309 25.39 -7.10 -25.59
CA SER A 309 24.63 -7.11 -26.86
C SER A 309 24.58 -5.70 -27.46
N LYS A 310 24.43 -5.59 -28.79
CA LYS A 310 24.30 -4.27 -29.44
C LYS A 310 22.93 -3.65 -29.13
N ALA A 311 22.92 -2.37 -28.78
CA ALA A 311 21.69 -1.59 -28.74
C ALA A 311 21.15 -1.37 -30.17
N VAL A 312 19.87 -1.56 -30.37
CA VAL A 312 19.23 -1.34 -31.67
C VAL A 312 18.15 -0.29 -31.52
N THR A 313 18.26 0.79 -32.30
CA THR A 313 17.26 1.85 -32.39
C THR A 313 16.69 1.85 -33.81
N GLN A 314 15.38 1.75 -33.94
CA GLN A 314 14.66 1.95 -35.19
C GLN A 314 13.88 3.26 -35.11
N THR A 315 14.33 4.28 -35.81
CA THR A 315 13.69 5.60 -35.83
C THR A 315 12.75 5.69 -37.02
N ARG A 316 11.51 6.17 -36.82
CA ARG A 316 10.61 6.57 -37.91
C ARG A 316 11.04 7.96 -38.40
N VAL A 317 11.44 8.04 -39.66
CA VAL A 317 11.59 9.35 -40.32
C VAL A 317 10.23 9.75 -40.86
N ALA A 318 9.69 10.86 -40.40
CA ALA A 318 8.49 11.45 -40.97
C ALA A 318 8.83 11.87 -42.43
N LYS A 319 7.99 11.44 -43.36
CA LYS A 319 8.03 11.89 -44.78
C LYS A 319 7.39 13.23 -44.91
#